data_7c5ee3692ca2e587be4733c0bbdc5176
#
_entry.id   7c5ee3692ca2e587be4733c0bbdc5176
#
_cell.length_a   1.000
_cell.length_b   1.000
_cell.length_c   1.000
_cell.angle_alpha   90.00
_cell.angle_beta   90.00
_cell.angle_gamma   90.00
#
_symmetry.space_group_name_H-M   'P 1'
#
loop_
_entity.id
_entity.type
_entity.pdbx_description
1 polymer ?
#
loop_
_entity_poly.entity_id
_entity_poly.type
_entity_poly.pdbx_seq_one_letter_code
_entity_poly.pdbx_strand_id
1 'polypeptide(L)'
;MSGIFQYIKQTASAAKDYNILDFFPLRKSLAGYQRDFKGHLSGDTRAGVNVALLAFPQGMAYALIAGLPIEYGIYGSAVAAMVAPIFAKSHYITLGPTNATSVMLLSAFASLGIAGPQMLSLVPLLILMVGLFVVIGAYFKVANFVQYISRSVITGYITAAALLIIANQLPKALGLSLPRKGATFYDSLTLISSHIDTLHWTTVGISLATMALYILLNRCCKTLPNVAICLIAISASSALFLGPTANVALLSGINAADWSLQLPSLAWSDIQLLASPALAIALLCILEGISIGKSLAAKTGARLNANQAMISIGMANIG
;
A
#
# COMPACT_ATOMS: atom_id res chain seq x y z
N MET A 1 13.31 2.28 49.39
CA MET A 1 11.99 2.72 48.90
C MET A 1 12.04 3.88 47.89
N SER A 2 13.02 4.79 47.94
CA SER A 2 13.11 5.93 46.98
C SER A 2 13.36 5.55 45.53
N GLY A 3 14.14 4.50 45.26
CA GLY A 3 14.45 4.09 43.89
C GLY A 3 13.28 3.48 43.12
N ILE A 4 12.39 2.73 43.78
CA ILE A 4 11.19 2.15 43.17
C ILE A 4 10.18 3.25 42.83
N PHE A 5 10.02 4.25 43.68
CA PHE A 5 9.14 5.39 43.41
C PHE A 5 9.66 6.26 42.27
N GLN A 6 10.98 6.45 42.15
CA GLN A 6 11.60 7.15 41.05
C GLN A 6 11.47 6.39 39.75
N TYR A 7 11.63 5.07 39.75
CA TYR A 7 11.42 4.20 38.59
C TYR A 7 9.96 4.20 38.12
N ILE A 8 8.99 4.10 39.08
CA ILE A 8 7.55 4.19 38.76
C ILE A 8 7.20 5.56 38.20
N LYS A 9 7.75 6.64 38.73
CA LYS A 9 7.51 8.01 38.27
C LYS A 9 8.13 8.24 36.88
N GLN A 10 9.32 7.72 36.61
CA GLN A 10 9.95 7.77 35.28
C GLN A 10 9.20 6.93 34.27
N THR A 11 8.77 5.72 34.61
CA THR A 11 7.97 4.87 33.70
C THR A 11 6.57 5.45 33.46
N ALA A 12 5.93 6.04 34.46
CA ALA A 12 4.64 6.73 34.34
C ALA A 12 4.75 8.00 33.47
N SER A 13 5.80 8.79 33.63
CA SER A 13 6.08 9.99 32.83
C SER A 13 6.39 9.60 31.38
N ALA A 14 7.22 8.59 31.17
CA ALA A 14 7.52 8.07 29.84
C ALA A 14 6.26 7.47 29.15
N ALA A 15 5.37 6.82 29.90
CA ALA A 15 4.10 6.32 29.40
C ALA A 15 3.12 7.45 29.06
N LYS A 16 3.14 8.55 29.84
CA LYS A 16 2.32 9.74 29.59
C LYS A 16 2.79 10.49 28.33
N ASP A 17 4.10 10.69 28.20
CA ASP A 17 4.71 11.30 27.00
C ASP A 17 4.51 10.46 25.75
N TYR A 18 4.45 9.13 25.88
CA TYR A 18 4.21 8.22 24.77
C TYR A 18 2.80 8.36 24.19
N ASN A 19 1.80 8.66 25.03
CA ASN A 19 0.40 8.78 24.63
C ASN A 19 0.01 10.16 24.08
N ILE A 20 0.91 11.16 24.16
CA ILE A 20 0.68 12.49 23.60
C ILE A 20 0.95 12.43 22.09
N LEU A 21 -0.02 12.89 21.30
CA LEU A 21 0.14 13.07 19.85
C LEU A 21 1.20 14.14 19.59
N ASP A 22 2.21 13.79 18.82
CA ASP A 22 3.29 14.69 18.41
C ASP A 22 3.21 14.90 16.90
N PHE A 23 2.91 16.12 16.47
CA PHE A 23 2.81 16.46 15.04
C PHE A 23 4.18 16.55 14.35
N PHE A 24 5.29 16.63 15.10
CA PHE A 24 6.64 16.67 14.56
C PHE A 24 7.62 15.79 15.34
N PRO A 25 7.40 14.45 15.37
CA PRO A 25 8.29 13.54 16.07
C PRO A 25 9.68 13.43 15.44
N LEU A 26 9.82 13.80 14.17
CA LEU A 26 11.08 13.78 13.40
C LEU A 26 12.21 14.53 14.13
N ARG A 27 11.93 15.65 14.81
CA ARG A 27 12.92 16.42 15.56
C ARG A 27 13.66 15.60 16.61
N LYS A 28 12.97 14.66 17.27
CA LYS A 28 13.56 13.78 18.29
C LYS A 28 14.42 12.69 17.65
N SER A 29 13.99 12.18 16.53
CA SER A 29 14.74 11.19 15.74
C SER A 29 16.01 11.78 15.16
N LEU A 30 15.97 13.00 14.63
CA LEU A 30 17.14 13.72 14.11
C LEU A 30 18.19 13.97 15.17
N ALA A 31 17.80 14.33 16.41
CA ALA A 31 18.74 14.52 17.50
C ALA A 31 19.48 13.22 17.90
N GLY A 32 18.82 12.06 17.76
CA GLY A 32 19.46 10.76 17.93
C GLY A 32 20.39 10.39 16.77
N TYR A 33 19.98 10.72 15.55
CA TYR A 33 20.72 10.46 14.31
C TYR A 33 22.06 11.19 14.24
N GLN A 34 22.12 12.42 14.77
CA GLN A 34 23.34 13.21 14.80
C GLN A 34 24.48 12.59 15.64
N ARG A 35 24.16 11.71 16.60
CA ARG A 35 25.16 11.07 17.47
C ARG A 35 25.96 9.97 16.80
N ASP A 36 25.36 9.25 15.83
CA ASP A 36 26.02 8.18 15.07
C ASP A 36 25.57 8.22 13.59
N PHE A 37 25.89 9.33 12.94
CA PHE A 37 25.44 9.60 11.56
C PHE A 37 25.95 8.56 10.56
N LYS A 38 27.25 8.18 10.65
CA LYS A 38 27.87 7.28 9.67
C LYS A 38 27.33 5.84 9.80
N GLY A 39 27.12 5.36 11.03
CA GLY A 39 26.58 4.02 11.26
C GLY A 39 25.14 3.88 10.76
N HIS A 40 24.29 4.86 11.06
CA HIS A 40 22.92 4.86 10.62
C HIS A 40 22.77 5.06 9.10
N LEU A 41 23.53 5.98 8.50
CA LEU A 41 23.40 6.32 7.08
C LEU A 41 23.64 5.10 6.17
N SER A 42 24.66 4.29 6.45
CA SER A 42 24.96 3.09 5.64
C SER A 42 23.84 2.06 5.71
N GLY A 43 23.32 1.79 6.92
CA GLY A 43 22.20 0.88 7.13
C GLY A 43 20.92 1.35 6.49
N ASP A 44 20.58 2.62 6.68
CA ASP A 44 19.34 3.22 6.18
C ASP A 44 19.36 3.35 4.64
N THR A 45 20.51 3.70 4.04
CA THR A 45 20.65 3.73 2.58
C THR A 45 20.44 2.34 1.97
N ARG A 46 21.03 1.30 2.56
CA ARG A 46 20.85 -0.07 2.09
C ARG A 46 19.39 -0.52 2.24
N ALA A 47 18.77 -0.22 3.36
CA ALA A 47 17.36 -0.52 3.60
C ALA A 47 16.46 0.25 2.63
N GLY A 48 16.73 1.54 2.43
CA GLY A 48 15.98 2.39 1.52
C GLY A 48 16.03 1.90 0.07
N VAL A 49 17.21 1.52 -0.43
CA VAL A 49 17.35 0.95 -1.78
C VAL A 49 16.56 -0.36 -1.90
N ASN A 50 16.66 -1.26 -0.93
CA ASN A 50 15.91 -2.51 -0.96
C ASN A 50 14.40 -2.27 -0.95
N VAL A 51 13.91 -1.35 -0.12
CA VAL A 51 12.50 -1.00 -0.06
C VAL A 51 12.04 -0.35 -1.36
N ALA A 52 12.82 0.57 -1.94
CA ALA A 52 12.48 1.21 -3.20
C ALA A 52 12.35 0.20 -4.36
N LEU A 53 13.29 -0.74 -4.46
CA LEU A 53 13.26 -1.80 -5.47
C LEU A 53 12.03 -2.73 -5.34
N LEU A 54 11.50 -2.90 -4.12
CA LEU A 54 10.25 -3.64 -3.89
C LEU A 54 9.01 -2.79 -4.10
N ALA A 55 9.02 -1.55 -3.60
CA ALA A 55 7.88 -0.65 -3.63
C ALA A 55 7.53 -0.20 -5.05
N PHE A 56 8.52 -0.04 -5.93
CA PHE A 56 8.31 0.41 -7.31
C PHE A 56 7.37 -0.52 -8.10
N PRO A 57 7.69 -1.83 -8.31
CA PRO A 57 6.78 -2.73 -9.02
C PRO A 57 5.48 -2.99 -8.25
N GLN A 58 5.53 -2.98 -6.92
CA GLN A 58 4.37 -3.16 -6.08
C GLN A 58 3.38 -1.99 -6.22
N GLY A 59 3.88 -0.76 -6.23
CA GLY A 59 3.07 0.43 -6.45
C GLY A 59 2.37 0.41 -7.81
N MET A 60 3.09 0.06 -8.89
CA MET A 60 2.49 -0.11 -10.22
C MET A 60 1.37 -1.16 -10.24
N ALA A 61 1.60 -2.32 -9.59
CA ALA A 61 0.60 -3.37 -9.49
C ALA A 61 -0.67 -2.89 -8.76
N TYR A 62 -0.52 -2.14 -7.69
CA TYR A 62 -1.65 -1.59 -6.93
C TYR A 62 -2.42 -0.52 -7.68
N ALA A 63 -1.74 0.33 -8.45
CA ALA A 63 -2.42 1.26 -9.34
C ALA A 63 -3.28 0.52 -10.38
N LEU A 64 -2.73 -0.52 -11.01
CA LEU A 64 -3.48 -1.35 -11.96
C LEU A 64 -4.70 -2.06 -11.33
N ILE A 65 -4.56 -2.52 -10.08
CA ILE A 65 -5.67 -3.10 -9.30
C ILE A 65 -6.74 -2.04 -9.06
N ALA A 66 -6.33 -0.83 -8.68
CA ALA A 66 -7.22 0.29 -8.45
C ALA A 66 -7.89 0.83 -9.74
N GLY A 67 -7.45 0.39 -10.92
CA GLY A 67 -7.93 0.90 -12.20
C GLY A 67 -7.33 2.25 -12.57
N LEU A 68 -6.20 2.61 -11.97
CA LEU A 68 -5.44 3.83 -12.21
C LEU A 68 -4.25 3.59 -13.15
N PRO A 69 -3.75 4.63 -13.82
CA PRO A 69 -2.46 4.59 -14.48
C PRO A 69 -1.33 4.21 -13.51
N ILE A 70 -0.31 3.52 -14.02
CA ILE A 70 0.79 2.97 -13.18
C ILE A 70 1.58 4.06 -12.46
N GLU A 71 1.64 5.24 -13.02
CA GLU A 71 2.32 6.42 -12.49
C GLU A 71 1.79 6.81 -11.10
N TYR A 72 0.48 6.72 -10.90
CA TYR A 72 -0.15 7.04 -9.61
C TYR A 72 0.34 6.13 -8.48
N GLY A 73 0.62 4.86 -8.78
CA GLY A 73 1.18 3.94 -7.79
C GLY A 73 2.62 4.24 -7.43
N ILE A 74 3.42 4.68 -8.41
CA ILE A 74 4.82 5.07 -8.20
C ILE A 74 4.87 6.34 -7.35
N TYR A 75 4.12 7.38 -7.75
CA TYR A 75 4.09 8.66 -7.04
C TYR A 75 3.54 8.52 -5.63
N GLY A 76 2.40 7.82 -5.48
CA GLY A 76 1.82 7.55 -4.18
C GLY A 76 2.76 6.79 -3.24
N SER A 77 3.52 5.81 -3.75
CA SER A 77 4.53 5.09 -2.96
C SER A 77 5.68 6.00 -2.54
N ALA A 78 6.17 6.86 -3.46
CA ALA A 78 7.28 7.78 -3.19
C ALA A 78 6.87 8.86 -2.18
N VAL A 79 5.73 9.51 -2.39
CA VAL A 79 5.21 10.56 -1.49
C VAL A 79 4.92 9.99 -0.11
N ALA A 80 4.25 8.83 -0.03
CA ALA A 80 3.99 8.17 1.25
C ALA A 80 5.28 7.84 2.00
N ALA A 81 6.31 7.33 1.32
CA ALA A 81 7.61 7.03 1.92
C ALA A 81 8.36 8.28 2.42
N MET A 82 8.12 9.44 1.81
CA MET A 82 8.73 10.72 2.22
C MET A 82 7.95 11.41 3.35
N VAL A 83 6.63 11.46 3.24
CA VAL A 83 5.77 12.22 4.16
C VAL A 83 5.55 11.47 5.48
N ALA A 84 5.25 10.19 5.40
CA ALA A 84 4.85 9.42 6.56
C ALA A 84 5.89 9.35 7.69
N PRO A 85 7.20 9.18 7.43
CA PRO A 85 8.23 9.16 8.48
C PRO A 85 8.33 10.47 9.25
N ILE A 86 7.97 11.60 8.64
CA ILE A 86 7.98 12.93 9.30
C ILE A 86 7.05 12.93 10.52
N PHE A 87 5.92 12.23 10.41
CA PHE A 87 4.87 12.16 11.43
C PHE A 87 4.91 10.84 12.24
N ALA A 88 5.80 9.92 11.89
CA ALA A 88 5.92 8.63 12.56
C ALA A 88 6.72 8.73 13.87
N LYS A 89 6.23 8.05 14.90
CA LYS A 89 6.91 7.88 16.19
C LYS A 89 7.42 6.45 16.39
N SER A 90 7.01 5.55 15.52
CA SER A 90 7.33 4.12 15.55
C SER A 90 8.11 3.71 14.31
N HIS A 91 9.06 2.81 14.48
CA HIS A 91 9.83 2.18 13.39
C HIS A 91 9.05 1.08 12.65
N TYR A 92 7.84 0.74 13.09
CA TYR A 92 7.07 -0.42 12.61
C TYR A 92 5.83 -0.02 11.81
N ILE A 93 5.90 1.07 11.07
CA ILE A 93 4.80 1.51 10.20
C ILE A 93 5.20 1.20 8.77
N THR A 94 4.39 0.39 8.09
CA THR A 94 4.49 0.17 6.65
C THR A 94 3.55 1.13 5.96
N LEU A 95 4.06 1.93 5.04
CA LEU A 95 3.32 2.99 4.38
C LEU A 95 3.48 2.87 2.88
N GLY A 96 2.36 3.02 2.19
CA GLY A 96 2.24 2.90 0.75
C GLY A 96 0.87 2.35 0.36
N PRO A 97 0.56 2.31 -0.93
CA PRO A 97 -0.66 1.68 -1.40
C PRO A 97 -0.67 0.19 -1.02
N THR A 98 -1.85 -0.33 -0.70
CA THR A 98 -2.04 -1.74 -0.35
C THR A 98 -3.05 -2.41 -1.29
N ASN A 99 -3.02 -3.73 -1.36
CA ASN A 99 -3.99 -4.48 -2.15
C ASN A 99 -5.43 -4.17 -1.75
N ALA A 100 -5.68 -4.16 -0.46
CA ALA A 100 -7.02 -4.00 0.07
C ALA A 100 -7.59 -2.61 -0.20
N THR A 101 -6.80 -1.57 0.01
CA THR A 101 -7.21 -0.18 -0.30
C THR A 101 -7.38 0.03 -1.81
N SER A 102 -6.55 -0.59 -2.64
CA SER A 102 -6.66 -0.52 -4.10
C SER A 102 -7.94 -1.17 -4.64
N VAL A 103 -8.29 -2.35 -4.13
CA VAL A 103 -9.56 -3.03 -4.47
C VAL A 103 -10.75 -2.21 -3.99
N MET A 104 -10.66 -1.67 -2.76
CA MET A 104 -11.74 -0.85 -2.19
C MET A 104 -11.95 0.43 -2.98
N LEU A 105 -10.88 1.07 -3.44
CA LEU A 105 -10.96 2.25 -4.30
C LEU A 105 -11.65 1.94 -5.62
N LEU A 106 -11.24 0.87 -6.30
CA LEU A 106 -11.90 0.44 -7.53
C LEU A 106 -13.38 0.14 -7.30
N SER A 107 -13.70 -0.60 -6.24
CA SER A 107 -15.09 -0.97 -5.89
C SER A 107 -15.93 0.25 -5.57
N ALA A 108 -15.38 1.24 -4.88
CA ALA A 108 -16.06 2.49 -4.55
C ALA A 108 -16.48 3.25 -5.81
N PHE A 109 -15.56 3.45 -6.76
CA PHE A 109 -15.90 4.12 -8.01
C PHE A 109 -16.83 3.29 -8.90
N ALA A 110 -16.64 1.97 -8.94
CA ALA A 110 -17.53 1.07 -9.68
C ALA A 110 -18.97 1.12 -9.14
N SER A 111 -19.17 1.18 -7.82
CA SER A 111 -20.50 1.30 -7.20
C SER A 111 -21.19 2.63 -7.51
N LEU A 112 -20.42 3.68 -7.76
CA LEU A 112 -20.92 5.01 -8.16
C LEU A 112 -21.13 5.12 -9.69
N GLY A 113 -20.78 4.09 -10.45
CA GLY A 113 -20.83 4.13 -11.93
C GLY A 113 -19.79 5.05 -12.57
N ILE A 114 -18.73 5.43 -11.83
CA ILE A 114 -17.70 6.36 -12.27
C ILE A 114 -16.47 5.59 -12.77
N ALA A 115 -15.98 5.93 -13.96
CA ALA A 115 -14.80 5.32 -14.55
C ALA A 115 -14.04 6.31 -15.46
N GLY A 116 -12.84 5.91 -15.88
CA GLY A 116 -12.03 6.67 -16.84
C GLY A 116 -11.62 8.08 -16.33
N PRO A 117 -11.69 9.11 -17.18
CA PRO A 117 -11.20 10.45 -16.84
C PRO A 117 -11.89 11.08 -15.61
N GLN A 118 -13.19 10.81 -15.44
CA GLN A 118 -13.94 11.30 -14.28
C GLN A 118 -13.43 10.68 -12.97
N MET A 119 -13.09 9.39 -12.98
CA MET A 119 -12.46 8.75 -11.84
C MET A 119 -11.12 9.42 -11.50
N LEU A 120 -10.28 9.66 -12.49
CA LEU A 120 -8.96 10.28 -12.30
C LEU A 120 -9.06 11.68 -11.68
N SER A 121 -10.06 12.47 -12.05
CA SER A 121 -10.27 13.81 -11.47
C SER A 121 -10.76 13.77 -10.01
N LEU A 122 -11.45 12.72 -9.60
CA LEU A 122 -12.02 12.58 -8.25
C LEU A 122 -11.11 11.84 -7.27
N VAL A 123 -10.15 11.04 -7.75
CA VAL A 123 -9.20 10.30 -6.90
C VAL A 123 -8.43 11.21 -5.94
N PRO A 124 -7.87 12.36 -6.32
CA PRO A 124 -7.16 13.25 -5.39
C PRO A 124 -8.07 13.73 -4.25
N LEU A 125 -9.33 14.09 -4.56
CA LEU A 125 -10.30 14.50 -3.54
C LEU A 125 -10.62 13.34 -2.58
N LEU A 126 -10.84 12.14 -3.11
CA LEU A 126 -11.11 10.96 -2.30
C LEU A 126 -9.95 10.66 -1.34
N ILE A 127 -8.71 10.66 -1.82
CA ILE A 127 -7.52 10.38 -1.01
C ILE A 127 -7.33 11.47 0.07
N LEU A 128 -7.53 12.74 -0.28
CA LEU A 128 -7.51 13.84 0.67
C LEU A 128 -8.55 13.64 1.79
N MET A 129 -9.78 13.27 1.44
CA MET A 129 -10.84 12.98 2.41
C MET A 129 -10.49 11.77 3.30
N VAL A 130 -9.92 10.70 2.72
CA VAL A 130 -9.42 9.54 3.48
C VAL A 130 -8.37 9.99 4.49
N GLY A 131 -7.38 10.76 4.07
CA GLY A 131 -6.34 11.30 4.95
C GLY A 131 -6.91 12.13 6.10
N LEU A 132 -7.84 13.04 5.80
CA LEU A 132 -8.52 13.86 6.80
C LEU A 132 -9.30 13.01 7.80
N PHE A 133 -10.07 12.02 7.36
CA PHE A 133 -10.82 11.13 8.25
C PHE A 133 -9.88 10.32 9.15
N VAL A 134 -8.75 9.85 8.64
CA VAL A 134 -7.75 9.14 9.45
C VAL A 134 -7.13 10.06 10.50
N VAL A 135 -6.75 11.30 10.14
CA VAL A 135 -6.19 12.28 11.09
C VAL A 135 -7.22 12.67 12.15
N ILE A 136 -8.47 12.95 11.75
CA ILE A 136 -9.57 13.21 12.68
C ILE A 136 -9.79 12.01 13.60
N GLY A 137 -9.78 10.80 13.06
CA GLY A 137 -9.88 9.57 13.84
C GLY A 137 -8.75 9.41 14.85
N ALA A 138 -7.53 9.85 14.52
CA ALA A 138 -6.40 9.85 15.46
C ALA A 138 -6.64 10.78 16.65
N TYR A 139 -7.20 11.96 16.39
CA TYR A 139 -7.56 12.92 17.44
C TYR A 139 -8.61 12.35 18.40
N PHE A 140 -9.64 11.71 17.86
CA PHE A 140 -10.68 11.03 18.65
C PHE A 140 -10.25 9.65 19.19
N LYS A 141 -8.98 9.25 18.99
CA LYS A 141 -8.40 7.98 19.46
C LYS A 141 -9.15 6.75 18.95
N VAL A 142 -9.64 6.80 17.72
CA VAL A 142 -10.38 5.70 17.06
C VAL A 142 -9.55 4.42 17.03
N ALA A 143 -8.21 4.50 17.03
CA ALA A 143 -7.34 3.35 17.15
C ALA A 143 -7.63 2.44 18.36
N ASN A 144 -8.19 3.00 19.44
CA ASN A 144 -8.56 2.23 20.60
C ASN A 144 -9.77 1.30 20.34
N PHE A 145 -10.63 1.65 19.39
CA PHE A 145 -11.76 0.80 18.99
C PHE A 145 -11.32 -0.39 18.14
N VAL A 146 -10.20 -0.27 17.41
CA VAL A 146 -9.64 -1.37 16.59
C VAL A 146 -9.28 -2.60 17.45
N GLN A 147 -8.96 -2.41 18.73
CA GLN A 147 -8.66 -3.53 19.63
C GLN A 147 -9.88 -4.43 19.91
N TYR A 148 -11.10 -3.94 19.70
CA TYR A 148 -12.33 -4.70 19.87
C TYR A 148 -12.69 -5.56 18.65
N ILE A 149 -12.01 -5.31 17.51
CA ILE A 149 -12.21 -6.12 16.31
C ILE A 149 -11.44 -7.43 16.48
N SER A 150 -12.16 -8.55 16.38
CA SER A 150 -11.55 -9.87 16.56
C SER A 150 -10.53 -10.17 15.45
N ARG A 151 -9.48 -10.91 15.79
CA ARG A 151 -8.49 -11.41 14.81
C ARG A 151 -9.16 -12.19 13.67
N SER A 152 -10.19 -12.94 13.97
CA SER A 152 -10.92 -13.73 12.99
C SER A 152 -11.56 -12.87 11.91
N VAL A 153 -12.13 -11.71 12.28
CA VAL A 153 -12.71 -10.75 11.32
C VAL A 153 -11.62 -10.19 10.41
N ILE A 154 -10.49 -9.76 10.98
CA ILE A 154 -9.36 -9.24 10.20
C ILE A 154 -8.80 -10.30 9.25
N THR A 155 -8.60 -11.53 9.75
CA THR A 155 -8.08 -12.64 8.93
C THR A 155 -9.08 -13.00 7.83
N GLY A 156 -10.37 -13.08 8.12
CA GLY A 156 -11.42 -13.34 7.13
C GLY A 156 -11.44 -12.29 6.03
N TYR A 157 -11.37 -11.00 6.40
CA TYR A 157 -11.30 -9.90 5.46
C TYR A 157 -10.06 -10.00 4.54
N ILE A 158 -8.86 -10.19 5.12
CA ILE A 158 -7.61 -10.31 4.35
C ILE A 158 -7.68 -11.50 3.39
N THR A 159 -8.21 -12.63 3.84
CA THR A 159 -8.36 -13.84 3.00
C THR A 159 -9.33 -13.60 1.85
N ALA A 160 -10.48 -13.00 2.12
CA ALA A 160 -11.46 -12.66 1.08
C ALA A 160 -10.88 -11.68 0.05
N ALA A 161 -10.18 -10.64 0.51
CA ALA A 161 -9.49 -9.69 -0.36
C ALA A 161 -8.42 -10.38 -1.21
N ALA A 162 -7.62 -11.29 -0.64
CA ALA A 162 -6.61 -12.05 -1.38
C ALA A 162 -7.23 -12.92 -2.48
N LEU A 163 -8.34 -13.61 -2.21
CA LEU A 163 -9.06 -14.41 -3.21
C LEU A 163 -9.61 -13.54 -4.34
N LEU A 164 -10.17 -12.37 -4.01
CA LEU A 164 -10.66 -11.41 -5.00
C LEU A 164 -9.53 -10.88 -5.90
N ILE A 165 -8.37 -10.61 -5.32
CA ILE A 165 -7.19 -10.16 -6.06
C ILE A 165 -6.72 -11.26 -7.02
N ILE A 166 -6.62 -12.50 -6.56
CA ILE A 166 -6.26 -13.65 -7.40
C ILE A 166 -7.23 -13.75 -8.58
N ALA A 167 -8.54 -13.72 -8.33
CA ALA A 167 -9.56 -13.80 -9.38
C ALA A 167 -9.43 -12.65 -10.40
N ASN A 168 -9.10 -11.42 -9.95
CA ASN A 168 -8.96 -10.27 -10.83
C ASN A 168 -7.60 -10.22 -11.59
N GLN A 169 -6.55 -10.86 -11.07
CA GLN A 169 -5.23 -10.89 -11.72
C GLN A 169 -5.03 -12.14 -12.60
N LEU A 170 -5.76 -13.21 -12.32
CA LEU A 170 -5.65 -14.46 -13.07
C LEU A 170 -5.85 -14.29 -14.58
N PRO A 171 -6.84 -13.51 -15.09
CA PRO A 171 -6.99 -13.25 -16.52
C PRO A 171 -5.74 -12.64 -17.16
N LYS A 172 -5.10 -11.71 -16.47
CA LYS A 172 -3.87 -11.06 -16.96
C LYS A 172 -2.70 -12.04 -17.02
N ALA A 173 -2.58 -12.90 -16.00
CA ALA A 173 -1.55 -13.94 -15.95
C ALA A 173 -1.74 -15.01 -17.05
N LEU A 174 -3.00 -15.27 -17.43
CA LEU A 174 -3.36 -16.19 -18.49
C LEU A 174 -3.40 -15.52 -19.89
N GLY A 175 -3.27 -14.20 -19.96
CA GLY A 175 -3.36 -13.43 -21.20
C GLY A 175 -4.76 -13.44 -21.82
N LEU A 176 -5.83 -13.58 -20.99
CA LEU A 176 -7.20 -13.61 -21.47
C LEU A 176 -7.69 -12.21 -21.84
N SER A 177 -8.34 -12.09 -22.99
CA SER A 177 -9.02 -10.86 -23.41
C SER A 177 -10.46 -10.88 -22.93
N LEU A 178 -10.73 -10.33 -21.75
CA LEU A 178 -12.07 -10.26 -21.20
C LEU A 178 -12.81 -9.00 -21.67
N PRO A 179 -14.10 -9.08 -22.04
CA PRO A 179 -14.89 -7.94 -22.52
C PRO A 179 -15.18 -6.94 -21.37
N ARG A 180 -15.18 -7.39 -20.14
CA ARG A 180 -15.39 -6.59 -18.92
C ARG A 180 -14.68 -7.19 -17.72
N LYS A 181 -14.49 -6.39 -16.66
CA LYS A 181 -14.05 -6.92 -15.35
C LYS A 181 -15.25 -7.55 -14.64
N GLY A 182 -15.02 -8.65 -13.92
CA GLY A 182 -16.03 -9.23 -13.05
C GLY A 182 -16.39 -8.31 -11.89
N ALA A 183 -17.68 -8.10 -11.65
CA ALA A 183 -18.15 -7.28 -10.53
C ALA A 183 -18.01 -8.01 -9.18
N THR A 184 -18.13 -9.34 -9.20
CA THR A 184 -18.01 -10.20 -8.02
C THR A 184 -16.96 -11.28 -8.26
N PHE A 185 -16.56 -11.97 -7.19
CA PHE A 185 -15.66 -13.12 -7.28
C PHE A 185 -16.22 -14.21 -8.20
N TYR A 186 -17.51 -14.53 -8.06
CA TYR A 186 -18.17 -15.52 -8.89
C TYR A 186 -18.25 -15.09 -10.35
N ASP A 187 -18.60 -13.83 -10.62
CA ASP A 187 -18.65 -13.27 -11.98
C ASP A 187 -17.26 -13.30 -12.64
N SER A 188 -16.20 -13.02 -11.88
CA SER A 188 -14.83 -13.14 -12.38
C SER A 188 -14.48 -14.58 -12.79
N LEU A 189 -14.84 -15.57 -11.97
CA LEU A 189 -14.58 -16.98 -12.28
C LEU A 189 -15.39 -17.45 -13.50
N THR A 190 -16.66 -17.07 -13.61
CA THR A 190 -17.48 -17.43 -14.77
C THR A 190 -16.96 -16.79 -16.06
N LEU A 191 -16.51 -15.54 -16.00
CA LEU A 191 -15.88 -14.89 -17.15
C LEU A 191 -14.57 -15.56 -17.58
N ILE A 192 -13.74 -15.99 -16.62
CA ILE A 192 -12.52 -16.73 -16.91
C ILE A 192 -12.85 -18.07 -17.58
N SER A 193 -13.80 -18.82 -17.01
CA SER A 193 -14.18 -20.13 -17.55
C SER A 193 -14.79 -20.05 -18.95
N SER A 194 -15.57 -19.01 -19.24
CA SER A 194 -16.19 -18.80 -20.56
C SER A 194 -15.24 -18.31 -21.65
N HIS A 195 -14.05 -17.83 -21.29
CA HIS A 195 -13.07 -17.31 -22.24
C HIS A 195 -11.74 -18.08 -22.18
N ILE A 196 -11.75 -19.28 -21.64
CA ILE A 196 -10.55 -20.10 -21.51
C ILE A 196 -9.93 -20.45 -22.87
N ASP A 197 -10.74 -20.49 -23.93
CA ASP A 197 -10.30 -20.75 -25.30
C ASP A 197 -9.43 -19.61 -25.88
N THR A 198 -9.45 -18.42 -25.24
CA THR A 198 -8.63 -17.25 -25.65
C THR A 198 -7.28 -17.20 -24.94
N LEU A 199 -6.82 -18.29 -24.32
CA LEU A 199 -5.54 -18.40 -23.64
C LEU A 199 -4.36 -17.99 -24.53
N HIS A 200 -3.54 -17.07 -24.04
CA HIS A 200 -2.33 -16.68 -24.71
C HIS A 200 -1.12 -17.42 -24.13
N TRP A 201 -0.72 -18.52 -24.77
CA TRP A 201 0.30 -19.46 -24.26
C TRP A 201 1.64 -18.78 -23.91
N THR A 202 2.04 -17.77 -24.70
CA THR A 202 3.26 -17.01 -24.42
C THR A 202 3.17 -16.27 -23.09
N THR A 203 2.03 -15.63 -22.80
CA THR A 203 1.79 -14.94 -21.53
C THR A 203 1.77 -15.91 -20.36
N VAL A 204 1.12 -17.06 -20.53
CA VAL A 204 1.12 -18.14 -19.53
C VAL A 204 2.54 -18.61 -19.23
N GLY A 205 3.35 -18.83 -20.29
CA GLY A 205 4.75 -19.22 -20.15
C GLY A 205 5.58 -18.19 -19.37
N ILE A 206 5.43 -16.90 -19.68
CA ILE A 206 6.08 -15.79 -18.94
C ILE A 206 5.66 -15.78 -17.48
N SER A 207 4.36 -15.93 -17.22
CA SER A 207 3.81 -15.91 -15.86
C SER A 207 4.36 -17.09 -15.03
N LEU A 208 4.37 -18.29 -15.59
CA LEU A 208 4.92 -19.48 -14.93
C LEU A 208 6.45 -19.35 -14.72
N ALA A 209 7.17 -18.85 -15.72
CA ALA A 209 8.63 -18.63 -15.60
C ALA A 209 8.93 -17.59 -14.51
N THR A 210 8.15 -16.51 -14.42
CA THR A 210 8.29 -15.50 -13.37
C THR A 210 8.05 -16.11 -11.99
N MET A 211 7.01 -16.91 -11.84
CA MET A 211 6.68 -17.57 -10.58
C MET A 211 7.75 -18.57 -10.17
N ALA A 212 8.23 -19.39 -11.12
CA ALA A 212 9.30 -20.36 -10.87
C ALA A 212 10.62 -19.68 -10.49
N LEU A 213 11.00 -18.62 -11.19
CA LEU A 213 12.20 -17.84 -10.90
C LEU A 213 12.10 -17.18 -9.52
N TYR A 214 10.93 -16.61 -9.18
CA TYR A 214 10.70 -16.01 -7.86
C TYR A 214 10.86 -17.05 -6.74
N ILE A 215 10.24 -18.22 -6.88
CA ILE A 215 10.34 -19.31 -5.89
C ILE A 215 11.80 -19.77 -5.75
N LEU A 216 12.50 -19.91 -6.87
CA LEU A 216 13.91 -20.32 -6.87
C LEU A 216 14.79 -19.29 -6.15
N LEU A 217 14.69 -18.01 -6.51
CA LEU A 217 15.45 -16.94 -5.88
C LEU A 217 15.14 -16.82 -4.40
N ASN A 218 13.88 -16.95 -4.01
CA ASN A 218 13.48 -16.86 -2.61
C ASN A 218 13.99 -18.02 -1.77
N ARG A 219 14.25 -19.18 -2.37
CA ARG A 219 14.91 -20.32 -1.70
C ARG A 219 16.43 -20.16 -1.62
N CYS A 220 17.06 -19.68 -2.70
CA CYS A 220 18.51 -19.60 -2.81
C CYS A 220 19.10 -18.30 -2.23
N CYS A 221 18.42 -17.17 -2.39
CA CYS A 221 18.94 -15.83 -2.12
C CYS A 221 17.97 -14.99 -1.30
N LYS A 222 17.78 -15.32 -0.02
CA LYS A 222 16.82 -14.64 0.87
C LYS A 222 17.14 -13.17 1.16
N THR A 223 18.36 -12.73 0.89
CA THR A 223 18.83 -11.36 1.24
C THR A 223 18.63 -10.35 0.09
N LEU A 224 18.31 -10.84 -1.11
CA LEU A 224 18.17 -10.01 -2.29
C LEU A 224 16.72 -9.56 -2.51
N PRO A 225 16.49 -8.44 -3.20
CA PRO A 225 15.15 -7.99 -3.59
C PRO A 225 14.60 -8.84 -4.74
N ASN A 226 14.23 -10.09 -4.42
CA ASN A 226 13.90 -11.14 -5.39
C ASN A 226 12.79 -10.75 -6.37
N VAL A 227 11.79 -9.95 -5.94
CA VAL A 227 10.71 -9.47 -6.81
C VAL A 227 11.26 -8.57 -7.91
N ALA A 228 12.11 -7.60 -7.54
CA ALA A 228 12.70 -6.67 -8.52
C ALA A 228 13.60 -7.41 -9.51
N ILE A 229 14.43 -8.34 -9.01
CA ILE A 229 15.31 -9.17 -9.85
C ILE A 229 14.49 -10.00 -10.84
N CYS A 230 13.41 -10.65 -10.38
CA CYS A 230 12.52 -11.42 -11.25
C CYS A 230 11.91 -10.55 -12.35
N LEU A 231 11.39 -9.38 -11.99
CA LEU A 231 10.78 -8.47 -12.96
C LEU A 231 11.80 -8.00 -14.01
N ILE A 232 12.98 -7.56 -13.58
CA ILE A 232 14.04 -7.14 -14.50
C ILE A 232 14.49 -8.28 -15.40
N ALA A 233 14.77 -9.45 -14.82
CA ALA A 233 15.26 -10.60 -15.56
C ALA A 233 14.26 -11.12 -16.60
N ILE A 234 13.00 -11.26 -16.20
CA ILE A 234 11.94 -11.74 -17.11
C ILE A 234 11.59 -10.67 -18.15
N SER A 235 11.52 -9.39 -17.79
CA SER A 235 11.28 -8.31 -18.74
C SER A 235 12.40 -8.22 -19.78
N ALA A 236 13.65 -8.28 -19.34
CA ALA A 236 14.80 -8.26 -20.24
C ALA A 236 14.83 -9.51 -21.13
N SER A 237 14.59 -10.70 -20.59
CA SER A 237 14.53 -11.93 -21.38
C SER A 237 13.38 -11.91 -22.37
N SER A 238 12.21 -11.44 -21.99
CA SER A 238 11.06 -11.31 -22.90
C SER A 238 11.33 -10.31 -24.02
N ALA A 239 11.99 -9.19 -23.73
CA ALA A 239 12.38 -8.21 -24.75
C ALA A 239 13.44 -8.73 -25.73
N LEU A 240 14.37 -9.59 -25.28
CA LEU A 240 15.44 -10.14 -26.10
C LEU A 240 14.98 -11.35 -26.95
N PHE A 241 14.15 -12.23 -26.39
CA PHE A 241 13.81 -13.51 -27.01
C PHE A 241 12.43 -13.56 -27.65
N LEU A 242 11.51 -12.70 -27.23
CA LEU A 242 10.10 -12.73 -27.65
C LEU A 242 9.81 -11.58 -28.60
N GLY A 243 10.40 -11.34 -29.67
CA GLY A 243 10.18 -10.22 -30.61
C GLY A 243 8.75 -9.65 -30.68
N PRO A 244 8.49 -8.61 -31.46
CA PRO A 244 7.20 -7.94 -31.54
C PRO A 244 6.03 -8.82 -32.00
N THR A 245 6.32 -10.00 -32.54
CA THR A 245 5.34 -11.00 -32.97
C THR A 245 4.69 -11.77 -31.82
N ALA A 246 5.21 -11.67 -30.61
CA ALA A 246 4.69 -12.41 -29.45
C ALA A 246 3.38 -11.86 -28.88
N ASN A 247 2.92 -10.71 -29.35
CA ASN A 247 1.65 -10.08 -28.97
C ASN A 247 1.39 -10.00 -27.45
N VAL A 248 2.44 -9.88 -26.65
CA VAL A 248 2.36 -9.73 -25.20
C VAL A 248 2.02 -8.29 -24.87
N ALA A 249 1.01 -8.07 -24.04
CA ALA A 249 0.65 -6.72 -23.59
C ALA A 249 1.79 -6.10 -22.80
N LEU A 250 2.32 -5.01 -23.31
CA LEU A 250 3.38 -4.23 -22.66
C LEU A 250 2.76 -3.06 -21.87
N LEU A 251 3.44 -2.65 -20.80
CA LEU A 251 3.10 -1.41 -20.11
C LEU A 251 3.50 -0.23 -21.01
N SER A 252 2.62 0.80 -21.04
CA SER A 252 2.94 2.06 -21.71
C SER A 252 4.15 2.74 -21.05
N GLY A 253 4.91 3.52 -21.84
CA GLY A 253 6.01 4.29 -21.29
C GLY A 253 5.52 5.31 -20.26
N ILE A 254 6.25 5.45 -19.16
CA ILE A 254 5.96 6.45 -18.12
C ILE A 254 6.39 7.80 -18.64
N ASN A 255 5.45 8.72 -18.76
CA ASN A 255 5.74 10.08 -19.20
C ASN A 255 6.09 10.94 -17.98
N ALA A 256 7.39 11.22 -17.79
CA ALA A 256 7.88 12.01 -16.66
C ALA A 256 7.41 13.49 -16.69
N ALA A 257 6.83 13.94 -17.80
CA ALA A 257 6.34 15.31 -17.95
C ALA A 257 5.01 15.59 -17.23
N ASP A 258 4.27 14.54 -16.80
CA ASP A 258 2.95 14.68 -16.18
C ASP A 258 2.99 14.88 -14.64
N TRP A 259 4.12 15.32 -14.10
CA TRP A 259 4.31 15.65 -12.69
C TRP A 259 3.70 17.02 -12.33
N SER A 260 2.53 17.33 -12.80
CA SER A 260 1.85 18.56 -12.40
C SER A 260 1.08 18.32 -11.09
N LEU A 261 1.40 19.10 -10.05
CA LEU A 261 0.62 19.15 -8.84
C LEU A 261 -0.77 19.71 -9.17
N GLN A 262 -1.77 18.87 -9.17
CA GLN A 262 -3.17 19.27 -9.38
C GLN A 262 -3.89 19.28 -8.04
N LEU A 263 -4.38 20.44 -7.64
CA LEU A 263 -5.24 20.52 -6.45
C LEU A 263 -6.62 19.95 -6.80
N PRO A 264 -7.20 19.12 -5.92
CA PRO A 264 -8.53 18.57 -6.15
C PRO A 264 -9.59 19.69 -6.18
N SER A 265 -10.59 19.54 -7.04
CA SER A 265 -11.77 20.39 -7.01
C SER A 265 -12.56 20.11 -5.71
N LEU A 266 -12.84 21.16 -4.92
CA LEU A 266 -13.59 21.03 -3.66
C LEU A 266 -15.09 21.32 -3.88
N ALA A 267 -15.69 20.76 -4.92
CA ALA A 267 -17.11 20.88 -5.15
C ALA A 267 -17.90 20.14 -4.06
N TRP A 268 -18.92 20.81 -3.47
CA TRP A 268 -19.72 20.24 -2.39
C TRP A 268 -20.43 18.93 -2.80
N SER A 269 -20.88 18.86 -4.04
CA SER A 269 -21.46 17.66 -4.65
C SER A 269 -20.52 16.46 -4.62
N ASP A 270 -19.26 16.69 -4.96
CA ASP A 270 -18.23 15.63 -5.03
C ASP A 270 -17.85 15.17 -3.62
N ILE A 271 -17.78 16.10 -2.66
CA ILE A 271 -17.54 15.77 -1.25
C ILE A 271 -18.67 14.89 -0.70
N GLN A 272 -19.93 15.23 -0.96
CA GLN A 272 -21.06 14.42 -0.53
C GLN A 272 -21.07 13.04 -1.17
N LEU A 273 -20.76 12.96 -2.46
CA LEU A 273 -20.69 11.71 -3.22
C LEU A 273 -19.62 10.76 -2.68
N LEU A 274 -18.45 11.32 -2.35
CA LEU A 274 -17.28 10.57 -1.94
C LEU A 274 -17.19 10.34 -0.42
N ALA A 275 -18.03 10.97 0.40
CA ALA A 275 -17.94 10.89 1.86
C ALA A 275 -18.05 9.45 2.40
N SER A 276 -19.00 8.68 1.91
CA SER A 276 -19.19 7.28 2.34
C SER A 276 -18.03 6.38 1.91
N PRO A 277 -17.60 6.34 0.64
CA PRO A 277 -16.43 5.57 0.24
C PRO A 277 -15.14 6.04 0.93
N ALA A 278 -14.94 7.34 1.12
CA ALA A 278 -13.76 7.86 1.81
C ALA A 278 -13.70 7.39 3.27
N LEU A 279 -14.82 7.39 3.98
CA LEU A 279 -14.89 6.87 5.35
C LEU A 279 -14.60 5.37 5.40
N ALA A 280 -15.15 4.60 4.48
CA ALA A 280 -14.91 3.15 4.41
C ALA A 280 -13.43 2.83 4.17
N ILE A 281 -12.78 3.53 3.21
CA ILE A 281 -11.35 3.37 2.93
C ILE A 281 -10.51 3.84 4.13
N ALA A 282 -10.87 4.95 4.79
CA ALA A 282 -10.18 5.43 5.98
C ALA A 282 -10.20 4.40 7.12
N LEU A 283 -11.35 3.81 7.40
CA LEU A 283 -11.47 2.74 8.40
C LEU A 283 -10.59 1.53 8.04
N LEU A 284 -10.55 1.16 6.77
CA LEU A 284 -9.70 0.09 6.27
C LEU A 284 -8.21 0.40 6.46
N CYS A 285 -7.77 1.60 6.08
CA CYS A 285 -6.38 2.06 6.31
C CYS A 285 -5.98 1.98 7.78
N ILE A 286 -6.89 2.39 8.68
CA ILE A 286 -6.68 2.33 10.13
C ILE A 286 -6.54 0.87 10.59
N LEU A 287 -7.45 -0.01 10.17
CA LEU A 287 -7.45 -1.42 10.54
C LEU A 287 -6.19 -2.12 10.09
N GLU A 288 -5.83 -1.96 8.82
CA GLU A 288 -4.67 -2.61 8.20
C GLU A 288 -3.37 -2.09 8.80
N GLY A 289 -3.17 -0.78 8.83
CA GLY A 289 -1.95 -0.15 9.33
C GLY A 289 -1.68 -0.46 10.80
N ILE A 290 -2.71 -0.38 11.66
CA ILE A 290 -2.57 -0.70 13.09
C ILE A 290 -2.34 -2.19 13.32
N SER A 291 -3.01 -3.07 12.57
CA SER A 291 -2.87 -4.52 12.73
C SER A 291 -1.46 -4.98 12.36
N ILE A 292 -0.92 -4.49 11.24
CA ILE A 292 0.46 -4.78 10.81
C ILE A 292 1.45 -4.20 11.82
N GLY A 293 1.29 -2.94 12.21
CA GLY A 293 2.17 -2.27 13.17
C GLY A 293 2.19 -2.99 14.53
N LYS A 294 1.04 -3.40 15.05
CA LYS A 294 0.95 -4.17 16.31
C LYS A 294 1.60 -5.55 16.17
N SER A 295 1.41 -6.24 15.05
CA SER A 295 2.02 -7.54 14.80
C SER A 295 3.56 -7.47 14.77
N LEU A 296 4.11 -6.46 14.11
CA LEU A 296 5.55 -6.23 14.04
C LEU A 296 6.12 -5.80 15.39
N ALA A 297 5.47 -4.88 16.08
CA ALA A 297 5.88 -4.42 17.40
C ALA A 297 5.87 -5.57 18.44
N ALA A 298 4.89 -6.46 18.37
CA ALA A 298 4.81 -7.63 19.26
C ALA A 298 6.00 -8.60 19.07
N LYS A 299 6.51 -8.75 17.83
CA LYS A 299 7.66 -9.62 17.55
C LYS A 299 8.97 -9.08 18.14
N THR A 300 9.09 -7.78 18.32
CA THR A 300 10.30 -7.10 18.80
C THR A 300 10.20 -6.63 20.25
N GLY A 301 9.05 -6.83 20.91
CA GLY A 301 8.78 -6.34 22.25
C GLY A 301 8.60 -4.81 22.32
N ALA A 302 8.51 -4.14 21.19
CA ALA A 302 8.36 -2.69 21.14
C ALA A 302 6.90 -2.26 21.39
N ARG A 303 6.72 -1.00 21.79
CA ARG A 303 5.39 -0.39 21.98
C ARG A 303 5.00 0.40 20.71
N LEU A 304 3.82 0.16 20.19
CA LEU A 304 3.23 0.93 19.08
C LEU A 304 2.22 1.93 19.65
N ASN A 305 2.43 3.22 19.40
CA ASN A 305 1.39 4.23 19.60
C ASN A 305 0.46 4.24 18.38
N ALA A 306 -0.70 3.58 18.51
CA ALA A 306 -1.62 3.39 17.39
C ALA A 306 -2.23 4.71 16.88
N ASN A 307 -2.52 5.68 17.77
CA ASN A 307 -3.05 6.98 17.36
C ASN A 307 -2.00 7.82 16.61
N GLN A 308 -0.74 7.75 17.04
CA GLN A 308 0.36 8.39 16.29
C GLN A 308 0.59 7.74 14.93
N ALA A 309 0.45 6.42 14.85
CA ALA A 309 0.51 5.71 13.57
C ALA A 309 -0.60 6.18 12.61
N MET A 310 -1.81 6.43 13.11
CA MET A 310 -2.89 7.01 12.32
C MET A 310 -2.55 8.39 11.77
N ILE A 311 -1.93 9.27 12.56
CA ILE A 311 -1.48 10.59 12.05
C ILE A 311 -0.52 10.39 10.88
N SER A 312 0.45 9.50 11.01
CA SER A 312 1.41 9.20 9.95
C SER A 312 0.73 8.68 8.68
N ILE A 313 -0.22 7.74 8.82
CA ILE A 313 -1.01 7.21 7.71
C ILE A 313 -1.88 8.31 7.06
N GLY A 314 -2.57 9.10 7.87
CA GLY A 314 -3.42 10.17 7.38
C GLY A 314 -2.64 11.26 6.66
N MET A 315 -1.51 11.68 7.20
CA MET A 315 -0.63 12.68 6.56
C MET A 315 0.00 12.15 5.26
N ALA A 316 0.31 10.85 5.19
CA ALA A 316 0.79 10.22 3.95
C ALA A 316 -0.27 10.21 2.82
N ASN A 317 -1.56 10.23 3.16
CA ASN A 317 -2.65 10.35 2.19
C ASN A 317 -2.99 11.80 1.83
N ILE A 318 -2.58 12.77 2.64
CA ILE A 318 -2.80 14.21 2.36
C ILE A 318 -1.68 14.78 1.49
N GLY A 319 -0.43 14.30 1.69
CA GLY A 319 0.76 14.75 0.94
C GLY A 319 0.85 14.16 -0.42
#